data_93f61af3b9cbba43f9a2ef95a7338964
#
_entry.id   93f61af3b9cbba43f9a2ef95a7338964
#
_cell.length_a   1.000
_cell.length_b   1.000
_cell.length_c   1.000
_cell.angle_alpha   90.00
_cell.angle_beta   90.00
_cell.angle_gamma   90.00
#
_symmetry.space_group_name_H-M   'P 1'
#
loop_
_entity.id
_entity.type
_entity.pdbx_description
1 polymer ?
#
loop_
_entity_poly.entity_id
_entity_poly.type
_entity_poly.pdbx_seq_one_letter_code
_entity_poly.pdbx_strand_id
1 'polypeptide(L)'
;MSYKVITLKQMDQSGHEYLAQHGVEVITSQCDNEAGWIKEIAENQVDGIFCRVDKITPAMMDASPNLKVIAKQGAGLDNIDIPYATSKKIQVVYSPTGNMQTVAEHATMLLLMCAQRYRYVDHQMRGGNFNVRYTLTGTHDLNGHTIGLIGCGRISQCFAKILVNGFGMKAIGYDPYITPDKLQVPIELKATADEVWQQADYVSLHLQSNDETRHS
;
A
#
# COMPACT_ATOMS: atom_id res chain seq x y z
N MET A 1 8.53 -1.45 34.61
CA MET A 1 7.23 -1.08 34.01
C MET A 1 7.21 -1.71 32.63
N SER A 2 6.17 -2.47 32.30
CA SER A 2 5.98 -3.02 30.95
C SER A 2 5.28 -1.95 30.12
N TYR A 3 5.74 -1.67 28.89
CA TYR A 3 5.01 -0.83 27.96
C TYR A 3 3.81 -1.57 27.41
N LYS A 4 2.72 -0.85 27.12
CA LYS A 4 1.50 -1.39 26.54
C LYS A 4 1.26 -0.84 25.15
N VAL A 5 1.05 -1.71 24.18
CA VAL A 5 0.70 -1.33 22.80
C VAL A 5 -0.64 -1.95 22.43
N ILE A 6 -1.57 -1.14 21.95
CA ILE A 6 -2.82 -1.64 21.37
C ILE A 6 -2.68 -1.79 19.85
N THR A 7 -3.11 -2.94 19.31
CA THR A 7 -3.27 -3.13 17.87
C THR A 7 -4.74 -3.01 17.50
N LEU A 8 -5.07 -2.09 16.60
CA LEU A 8 -6.46 -1.84 16.21
C LEU A 8 -7.05 -2.98 15.36
N LYS A 9 -6.21 -3.75 14.72
CA LYS A 9 -6.55 -4.97 13.98
C LYS A 9 -5.54 -6.06 14.30
N GLN A 10 -5.90 -7.28 13.94
CA GLN A 10 -5.02 -8.41 14.17
C GLN A 10 -3.66 -8.21 13.47
N MET A 11 -2.60 -8.43 14.19
CA MET A 11 -1.22 -8.43 13.75
C MET A 11 -0.74 -9.88 13.59
N ASP A 12 0.26 -10.10 12.76
CA ASP A 12 0.91 -11.41 12.64
C ASP A 12 1.51 -11.87 13.98
N GLN A 13 1.44 -13.18 14.23
CA GLN A 13 1.93 -13.78 15.47
C GLN A 13 3.39 -13.45 15.76
N SER A 14 4.23 -13.39 14.73
CA SER A 14 5.65 -13.03 14.87
C SER A 14 5.85 -11.62 15.45
N GLY A 15 4.95 -10.69 15.13
CA GLY A 15 4.95 -9.35 15.71
C GLY A 15 4.61 -9.35 17.20
N HIS A 16 3.63 -10.14 17.61
CA HIS A 16 3.30 -10.33 19.03
C HIS A 16 4.48 -10.92 19.81
N GLU A 17 5.09 -11.97 19.29
CA GLU A 17 6.24 -12.63 19.90
C GLU A 17 7.44 -11.68 20.02
N TYR A 18 7.73 -10.92 18.98
CA TYR A 18 8.82 -9.94 18.98
C TYR A 18 8.62 -8.87 20.06
N LEU A 19 7.42 -8.29 20.15
CA LEU A 19 7.11 -7.28 21.16
C LEU A 19 7.16 -7.85 22.57
N ALA A 20 6.62 -9.06 22.79
CA ALA A 20 6.66 -9.74 24.08
C ALA A 20 8.11 -10.03 24.55
N GLN A 21 9.01 -10.47 23.65
CA GLN A 21 10.43 -10.68 23.93
C GLN A 21 11.14 -9.39 24.37
N HIS A 22 10.62 -8.22 23.97
CA HIS A 22 11.14 -6.90 24.35
C HIS A 22 10.39 -6.27 25.53
N GLY A 23 9.58 -7.04 26.25
CA GLY A 23 8.89 -6.58 27.44
C GLY A 23 7.71 -5.64 27.17
N VAL A 24 7.12 -5.72 25.97
CA VAL A 24 5.93 -4.97 25.57
C VAL A 24 4.71 -5.87 25.65
N GLU A 25 3.70 -5.44 26.39
CA GLU A 25 2.39 -6.08 26.45
C GLU A 25 1.57 -5.63 25.21
N VAL A 26 1.07 -6.60 24.43
CA VAL A 26 0.28 -6.31 23.24
C VAL A 26 -1.18 -6.62 23.52
N ILE A 27 -2.02 -5.62 23.33
CA ILE A 27 -3.48 -5.70 23.46
C ILE A 27 -4.07 -5.68 22.06
N THR A 28 -4.77 -6.72 21.66
CA THR A 28 -5.50 -6.74 20.40
C THR A 28 -6.91 -6.20 20.63
N SER A 29 -7.28 -5.12 19.95
CA SER A 29 -8.60 -4.53 20.04
C SER A 29 -9.69 -5.53 19.67
N GLN A 30 -10.77 -5.52 20.41
CA GLN A 30 -11.99 -6.28 20.13
C GLN A 30 -13.05 -5.43 19.40
N CYS A 31 -12.75 -4.14 19.18
CA CYS A 31 -13.63 -3.18 18.53
C CYS A 31 -13.23 -2.97 17.06
N ASP A 32 -14.19 -2.47 16.26
CA ASP A 32 -14.00 -2.18 14.83
C ASP A 32 -14.37 -0.73 14.48
N ASN A 33 -14.57 0.12 15.50
CA ASN A 33 -14.96 1.52 15.34
C ASN A 33 -14.22 2.43 16.32
N GLU A 34 -14.20 3.72 15.97
CA GLU A 34 -13.46 4.74 16.70
C GLU A 34 -13.83 4.87 18.18
N ALA A 35 -15.14 4.82 18.49
CA ALA A 35 -15.61 4.97 19.87
C ALA A 35 -15.14 3.81 20.76
N GLY A 36 -15.15 2.60 20.23
CA GLY A 36 -14.64 1.41 20.91
C GLY A 36 -13.12 1.50 21.12
N TRP A 37 -12.37 1.92 20.11
CA TRP A 37 -10.92 2.11 20.23
C TRP A 37 -10.53 3.17 21.24
N ILE A 38 -11.24 4.33 21.27
CA ILE A 38 -11.02 5.37 22.27
C ILE A 38 -11.21 4.80 23.69
N LYS A 39 -12.28 4.02 23.90
CA LYS A 39 -12.55 3.40 25.19
C LYS A 39 -11.44 2.43 25.60
N GLU A 40 -11.04 1.51 24.71
CA GLU A 40 -9.98 0.53 25.00
C GLU A 40 -8.62 1.21 25.24
N ILE A 41 -8.27 2.26 24.48
CA ILE A 41 -7.06 3.05 24.66
C ILE A 41 -7.04 3.69 26.06
N ALA A 42 -8.16 4.29 26.47
CA ALA A 42 -8.31 4.93 27.75
C ALA A 42 -8.25 3.93 28.92
N GLU A 43 -8.98 2.84 28.85
CA GLU A 43 -9.04 1.80 29.90
C GLU A 43 -7.68 1.14 30.13
N ASN A 44 -6.92 0.90 29.06
CA ASN A 44 -5.64 0.23 29.14
C ASN A 44 -4.45 1.18 29.34
N GLN A 45 -4.64 2.49 29.24
CA GLN A 45 -3.59 3.52 29.43
C GLN A 45 -2.36 3.20 28.57
N VAL A 46 -2.56 2.96 27.25
CA VAL A 46 -1.53 2.46 26.36
C VAL A 46 -0.41 3.47 26.09
N ASP A 47 0.82 2.97 25.93
CA ASP A 47 2.00 3.74 25.53
C ASP A 47 2.13 3.86 23.99
N GLY A 48 1.52 2.94 23.23
CA GLY A 48 1.60 2.91 21.79
C GLY A 48 0.33 2.40 21.10
N ILE A 49 0.11 2.89 19.87
CA ILE A 49 -0.95 2.41 18.98
C ILE A 49 -0.29 1.83 17.73
N PHE A 50 -0.64 0.59 17.38
CA PHE A 50 -0.26 -0.03 16.11
C PHE A 50 -1.46 -0.04 15.18
N CYS A 51 -1.33 0.59 14.01
CA CYS A 51 -2.41 0.72 13.04
C CYS A 51 -2.00 0.30 11.62
N ARG A 52 -2.98 0.02 10.78
CA ARG A 52 -2.80 -0.27 9.35
C ARG A 52 -3.43 0.83 8.51
N VAL A 53 -4.69 0.66 8.12
CA VAL A 53 -5.46 1.63 7.32
C VAL A 53 -6.44 2.45 8.17
N ASP A 54 -6.55 2.11 9.42
CA ASP A 54 -7.48 2.72 10.37
C ASP A 54 -7.09 4.18 10.60
N LYS A 55 -8.09 5.08 10.59
CA LYS A 55 -7.87 6.50 10.82
C LYS A 55 -7.54 6.74 12.29
N ILE A 56 -6.42 7.38 12.56
CA ILE A 56 -6.00 7.77 13.89
C ILE A 56 -6.34 9.24 14.10
N THR A 57 -7.33 9.48 14.96
CA THR A 57 -7.88 10.81 15.21
C THR A 57 -7.25 11.47 16.43
N PRO A 58 -7.36 12.81 16.57
CA PRO A 58 -7.00 13.52 17.80
C PRO A 58 -7.62 12.93 19.07
N ALA A 59 -8.90 12.53 19.00
CA ALA A 59 -9.60 11.94 20.15
C ALA A 59 -8.96 10.61 20.60
N MET A 60 -8.50 9.77 19.67
CA MET A 60 -7.77 8.55 20.01
C MET A 60 -6.40 8.85 20.63
N MET A 61 -5.72 9.90 20.15
CA MET A 61 -4.43 10.30 20.71
C MET A 61 -4.55 10.87 22.12
N ASP A 62 -5.65 11.56 22.41
CA ASP A 62 -5.94 12.12 23.74
C ASP A 62 -6.47 11.09 24.75
N ALA A 63 -6.90 9.94 24.29
CA ALA A 63 -7.51 8.91 25.13
C ALA A 63 -6.53 8.28 26.13
N SER A 64 -5.21 8.32 25.87
CA SER A 64 -4.20 7.87 26.83
C SER A 64 -3.15 8.95 27.06
N PRO A 65 -2.99 9.43 28.33
CA PRO A 65 -1.92 10.37 28.66
C PRO A 65 -0.51 9.77 28.56
N ASN A 66 -0.42 8.44 28.47
CA ASN A 66 0.84 7.71 28.36
C ASN A 66 1.29 7.52 26.90
N LEU A 67 0.47 7.88 25.91
CA LEU A 67 0.73 7.62 24.51
C LEU A 67 1.99 8.36 24.03
N LYS A 68 2.96 7.59 23.55
CA LYS A 68 4.29 8.06 23.10
C LYS A 68 4.53 7.81 21.62
N VAL A 69 3.91 6.74 21.07
CA VAL A 69 4.20 6.30 19.73
C VAL A 69 2.97 5.78 18.99
N ILE A 70 2.87 6.13 17.72
CA ILE A 70 1.95 5.53 16.77
C ILE A 70 2.79 4.81 15.72
N ALA A 71 2.64 3.50 15.61
CA ALA A 71 3.36 2.67 14.65
C ALA A 71 2.44 2.26 13.50
N LYS A 72 2.81 2.67 12.29
CA LYS A 72 2.06 2.41 11.05
C LYS A 72 2.65 1.22 10.30
N GLN A 73 1.85 0.19 10.10
CA GLN A 73 2.18 -0.89 9.17
C GLN A 73 1.90 -0.43 7.73
N GLY A 74 2.94 -0.02 7.02
CA GLY A 74 2.87 0.49 5.65
C GLY A 74 3.60 1.80 5.46
N ALA A 75 3.59 2.33 4.24
CA ALA A 75 4.34 3.52 3.85
C ALA A 75 3.52 4.83 3.90
N GLY A 76 2.20 4.76 3.62
CA GLY A 76 1.32 5.93 3.62
C GLY A 76 0.95 6.38 5.04
N LEU A 77 0.88 7.68 5.27
CA LEU A 77 0.56 8.28 6.58
C LEU A 77 -0.72 9.13 6.53
N ASP A 78 -1.47 9.09 5.45
CA ASP A 78 -2.68 9.84 5.19
C ASP A 78 -3.83 9.57 6.18
N ASN A 79 -3.76 8.46 6.88
CA ASN A 79 -4.72 8.07 7.92
C ASN A 79 -4.34 8.55 9.33
N ILE A 80 -3.24 9.29 9.51
CA ILE A 80 -2.76 9.77 10.82
C ILE A 80 -2.67 11.30 10.79
N ASP A 81 -3.26 11.96 11.77
CA ASP A 81 -3.10 13.42 11.94
C ASP A 81 -1.70 13.73 12.48
N ILE A 82 -0.73 13.85 11.55
CA ILE A 82 0.68 14.11 11.87
C ILE A 82 0.88 15.47 12.60
N PRO A 83 0.26 16.57 12.17
CA PRO A 83 0.36 17.84 12.88
C PRO A 83 -0.09 17.73 14.34
N TYR A 84 -1.21 17.04 14.57
CA TYR A 84 -1.71 16.83 15.93
C TYR A 84 -0.78 15.94 16.77
N ALA A 85 -0.33 14.82 16.23
CA ALA A 85 0.64 13.94 16.90
C ALA A 85 1.92 14.70 17.28
N THR A 86 2.43 15.54 16.38
CA THR A 86 3.60 16.40 16.63
C THR A 86 3.36 17.38 17.75
N SER A 87 2.19 18.03 17.79
CA SER A 87 1.82 18.99 18.86
C SER A 87 1.78 18.33 20.24
N LYS A 88 1.43 17.05 20.29
CA LYS A 88 1.39 16.23 21.52
C LYS A 88 2.72 15.52 21.82
N LYS A 89 3.74 15.70 21.00
CA LYS A 89 5.05 15.01 21.08
C LYS A 89 4.94 13.48 20.96
N ILE A 90 3.92 13.01 20.28
CA ILE A 90 3.73 11.59 19.96
C ILE A 90 4.58 11.26 18.73
N GLN A 91 5.45 10.28 18.84
CA GLN A 91 6.30 9.84 17.74
C GLN A 91 5.48 9.00 16.74
N VAL A 92 5.53 9.35 15.47
CA VAL A 92 4.94 8.52 14.41
C VAL A 92 6.05 7.78 13.68
N VAL A 93 5.96 6.45 13.66
CA VAL A 93 6.90 5.57 12.97
C VAL A 93 6.16 4.74 11.92
N TYR A 94 6.83 4.43 10.82
CA TYR A 94 6.22 3.71 9.70
C TYR A 94 7.24 2.82 8.97
N SER A 95 6.75 1.93 8.12
CA SER A 95 7.61 1.02 7.34
C SER A 95 7.60 1.41 5.86
N PRO A 96 8.56 2.24 5.41
CA PRO A 96 8.56 2.77 4.04
C PRO A 96 8.93 1.75 2.97
N THR A 97 9.47 0.60 3.36
CA THR A 97 9.99 -0.42 2.43
C THR A 97 9.42 -1.82 2.65
N GLY A 98 8.73 -2.04 3.78
CA GLY A 98 8.35 -3.38 4.24
C GLY A 98 7.39 -4.15 3.32
N ASN A 99 6.63 -3.46 2.48
CA ASN A 99 5.66 -4.08 1.57
C ASN A 99 5.90 -3.77 0.08
N MET A 100 7.03 -3.16 -0.27
CA MET A 100 7.29 -2.75 -1.67
C MET A 100 7.17 -3.92 -2.65
N GLN A 101 7.87 -5.01 -2.34
CA GLN A 101 7.89 -6.20 -3.18
C GLN A 101 6.50 -6.83 -3.27
N THR A 102 5.82 -6.99 -2.13
CA THR A 102 4.47 -7.57 -2.06
C THR A 102 3.47 -6.78 -2.90
N VAL A 103 3.52 -5.44 -2.83
CA VAL A 103 2.61 -4.59 -3.62
C VAL A 103 2.95 -4.67 -5.11
N ALA A 104 4.24 -4.70 -5.49
CA ALA A 104 4.66 -4.86 -6.87
C ALA A 104 4.22 -6.21 -7.47
N GLU A 105 4.33 -7.30 -6.71
CA GLU A 105 3.85 -8.63 -7.11
C GLU A 105 2.33 -8.65 -7.26
N HIS A 106 1.60 -8.04 -6.33
CA HIS A 106 0.15 -7.92 -6.42
C HIS A 106 -0.29 -7.11 -7.65
N ALA A 107 0.39 -5.99 -7.94
CA ALA A 107 0.13 -5.18 -9.14
C ALA A 107 0.42 -5.99 -10.42
N THR A 108 1.49 -6.81 -10.42
CA THR A 108 1.81 -7.71 -11.55
C THR A 108 0.71 -8.75 -11.76
N MET A 109 0.20 -9.35 -10.69
CA MET A 109 -0.93 -10.28 -10.76
C MET A 109 -2.16 -9.60 -11.37
N LEU A 110 -2.50 -8.41 -10.91
CA LEU A 110 -3.66 -7.66 -11.44
C LEU A 110 -3.48 -7.32 -12.92
N LEU A 111 -2.29 -6.90 -13.34
CA LEU A 111 -1.97 -6.64 -14.74
C LEU A 111 -2.16 -7.89 -15.60
N LEU A 112 -1.62 -9.04 -15.18
CA LEU A 112 -1.80 -10.30 -15.86
C LEU A 112 -3.29 -10.72 -15.96
N MET A 113 -4.04 -10.53 -14.86
CA MET A 113 -5.48 -10.78 -14.87
C MET A 113 -6.24 -9.90 -15.87
N CYS A 114 -5.84 -8.65 -16.03
CA CYS A 114 -6.40 -7.75 -17.04
C CYS A 114 -6.01 -8.21 -18.45
N ALA A 115 -4.73 -8.40 -18.72
CA ALA A 115 -4.20 -8.78 -20.04
C ALA A 115 -4.79 -10.10 -20.54
N GLN A 116 -4.95 -11.08 -19.66
CA GLN A 116 -5.47 -12.40 -19.96
C GLN A 116 -6.98 -12.54 -19.78
N ARG A 117 -7.70 -11.47 -19.44
CA ARG A 117 -9.14 -11.49 -19.15
C ARG A 117 -9.54 -12.58 -18.15
N TYR A 118 -8.67 -12.81 -17.16
CA TYR A 118 -8.75 -13.95 -16.25
C TYR A 118 -10.13 -14.13 -15.61
N ARG A 119 -10.75 -13.05 -15.11
CA ARG A 119 -12.08 -13.12 -14.48
C ARG A 119 -13.15 -13.71 -15.40
N TYR A 120 -13.13 -13.33 -16.69
CA TYR A 120 -14.06 -13.84 -17.67
C TYR A 120 -13.80 -15.34 -17.92
N VAL A 121 -12.55 -15.70 -18.14
CA VAL A 121 -12.15 -17.09 -18.40
C VAL A 121 -12.50 -18.00 -17.21
N ASP A 122 -12.14 -17.59 -15.99
CA ASP A 122 -12.45 -18.34 -14.76
C ASP A 122 -13.95 -18.55 -14.58
N HIS A 123 -14.75 -17.49 -14.80
CA HIS A 123 -16.22 -17.59 -14.73
C HIS A 123 -16.79 -18.60 -15.74
N GLN A 124 -16.34 -18.53 -16.99
CA GLN A 124 -16.77 -19.45 -18.05
C GLN A 124 -16.37 -20.91 -17.72
N MET A 125 -15.13 -21.12 -17.29
CA MET A 125 -14.62 -22.44 -16.91
C MET A 125 -15.40 -23.05 -15.74
N ARG A 126 -15.66 -22.28 -14.69
CA ARG A 126 -16.47 -22.73 -13.53
C ARG A 126 -17.92 -23.00 -13.90
N GLY A 127 -18.44 -22.30 -14.91
CA GLY A 127 -19.75 -22.55 -15.49
C GLY A 127 -19.82 -23.76 -16.44
N GLY A 128 -18.71 -24.51 -16.62
CA GLY A 128 -18.63 -25.67 -17.47
C GLY A 128 -18.37 -25.37 -18.95
N ASN A 129 -18.14 -24.11 -19.32
CA ASN A 129 -17.83 -23.73 -20.70
C ASN A 129 -16.32 -23.88 -20.99
N PHE A 130 -15.89 -25.12 -21.27
CA PHE A 130 -14.50 -25.41 -21.66
C PHE A 130 -14.14 -24.94 -23.08
N ASN A 131 -15.15 -24.59 -23.89
CA ASN A 131 -14.94 -24.08 -25.23
C ASN A 131 -14.58 -22.60 -25.28
N VAL A 132 -14.56 -21.91 -24.14
CA VAL A 132 -14.19 -20.48 -24.04
C VAL A 132 -12.86 -20.16 -24.73
N ARG A 133 -11.88 -21.08 -24.73
CA ARG A 133 -10.59 -20.95 -25.41
C ARG A 133 -10.69 -20.72 -26.93
N TYR A 134 -11.78 -21.16 -27.57
CA TYR A 134 -11.99 -20.98 -29.00
C TYR A 134 -12.73 -19.71 -29.37
N THR A 135 -13.39 -19.10 -28.40
CA THR A 135 -14.18 -17.88 -28.57
C THR A 135 -13.57 -16.66 -27.87
N LEU A 136 -12.52 -16.91 -27.09
CA LEU A 136 -11.84 -15.84 -26.33
C LEU A 136 -11.07 -14.93 -27.28
N THR A 137 -11.36 -13.63 -27.18
CA THR A 137 -10.67 -12.57 -27.92
C THR A 137 -10.24 -11.47 -26.94
N GLY A 138 -9.32 -10.59 -27.35
CA GLY A 138 -8.86 -9.46 -26.56
C GLY A 138 -8.00 -9.85 -25.36
N THR A 139 -7.29 -10.96 -25.46
CA THR A 139 -6.14 -11.28 -24.60
C THR A 139 -4.87 -10.81 -25.28
N HIS A 140 -3.91 -10.38 -24.47
CA HIS A 140 -2.65 -9.84 -24.97
C HIS A 140 -1.47 -10.41 -24.18
N ASP A 141 -0.36 -10.66 -24.87
CA ASP A 141 0.93 -10.87 -24.23
C ASP A 141 1.45 -9.55 -23.71
N LEU A 142 2.21 -9.55 -22.62
CA LEU A 142 2.82 -8.33 -22.08
C LEU A 142 4.10 -7.94 -22.83
N ASN A 143 4.75 -8.91 -23.49
CA ASN A 143 6.00 -8.69 -24.21
C ASN A 143 5.84 -7.62 -25.29
N GLY A 144 6.75 -6.64 -25.30
CA GLY A 144 6.76 -5.54 -26.25
C GLY A 144 5.75 -4.42 -25.98
N HIS A 145 4.78 -4.63 -25.08
CA HIS A 145 3.83 -3.59 -24.66
C HIS A 145 4.45 -2.61 -23.67
N THR A 146 3.81 -1.46 -23.53
CA THR A 146 4.26 -0.35 -22.70
C THR A 146 3.41 -0.25 -21.43
N ILE A 147 4.07 -0.29 -20.26
CA ILE A 147 3.46 0.06 -18.99
C ILE A 147 3.69 1.53 -18.68
N GLY A 148 2.63 2.27 -18.43
CA GLY A 148 2.65 3.64 -17.93
C GLY A 148 2.56 3.69 -16.41
N LEU A 149 3.40 4.50 -15.79
CA LEU A 149 3.50 4.64 -14.35
C LEU A 149 3.21 6.09 -13.95
N ILE A 150 2.14 6.31 -13.21
CA ILE A 150 1.85 7.60 -12.60
C ILE A 150 2.31 7.54 -11.14
N GLY A 151 3.43 8.25 -10.86
CA GLY A 151 4.25 8.06 -9.67
C GLY A 151 5.35 7.02 -9.89
N CYS A 152 6.63 7.46 -9.85
CA CYS A 152 7.81 6.63 -10.11
C CYS A 152 8.61 6.34 -8.82
N GLY A 153 7.90 6.20 -7.70
CA GLY A 153 8.48 5.90 -6.40
C GLY A 153 8.98 4.46 -6.26
N ARG A 154 9.31 4.05 -5.04
CA ARG A 154 9.91 2.74 -4.74
C ARG A 154 9.09 1.54 -5.22
N ILE A 155 7.77 1.55 -4.95
CA ILE A 155 6.87 0.46 -5.36
C ILE A 155 6.79 0.39 -6.88
N SER A 156 6.61 1.52 -7.54
CA SER A 156 6.55 1.63 -8.98
C SER A 156 7.83 1.09 -9.64
N GLN A 157 8.99 1.41 -9.10
CA GLN A 157 10.27 0.89 -9.61
C GLN A 157 10.42 -0.62 -9.40
N CYS A 158 9.97 -1.18 -8.25
CA CYS A 158 9.90 -2.63 -8.06
C CYS A 158 8.99 -3.29 -9.09
N PHE A 159 7.82 -2.72 -9.34
CA PHE A 159 6.87 -3.19 -10.34
C PHE A 159 7.45 -3.14 -11.75
N ALA A 160 8.03 -1.98 -12.15
CA ALA A 160 8.71 -1.83 -13.43
C ALA A 160 9.83 -2.85 -13.62
N LYS A 161 10.62 -3.12 -12.57
CA LYS A 161 11.70 -4.12 -12.61
C LYS A 161 11.17 -5.52 -12.94
N ILE A 162 10.06 -5.92 -12.36
CA ILE A 162 9.41 -7.21 -12.66
C ILE A 162 8.96 -7.24 -14.13
N LEU A 163 8.30 -6.18 -14.60
CA LEU A 163 7.72 -6.14 -15.93
C LEU A 163 8.77 -6.04 -17.05
N VAL A 164 9.76 -5.18 -16.88
CA VAL A 164 10.82 -5.00 -17.86
C VAL A 164 11.68 -6.26 -17.96
N ASN A 165 12.16 -6.78 -16.83
CA ASN A 165 13.08 -7.91 -16.83
C ASN A 165 12.39 -9.26 -17.00
N GLY A 166 11.17 -9.41 -16.51
CA GLY A 166 10.46 -10.71 -16.55
C GLY A 166 9.55 -10.87 -17.76
N PHE A 167 8.93 -9.78 -18.24
CA PHE A 167 7.93 -9.83 -19.31
C PHE A 167 8.34 -9.09 -20.59
N GLY A 168 9.51 -8.45 -20.61
CA GLY A 168 9.99 -7.73 -21.79
C GLY A 168 9.14 -6.50 -22.15
N MET A 169 8.48 -5.89 -21.16
CA MET A 169 7.73 -4.64 -21.36
C MET A 169 8.66 -3.43 -21.44
N LYS A 170 8.17 -2.37 -22.07
CA LYS A 170 8.75 -1.02 -21.96
C LYS A 170 8.08 -0.31 -20.80
N ALA A 171 8.81 0.52 -20.06
CA ALA A 171 8.26 1.34 -18.99
C ALA A 171 8.44 2.83 -19.30
N ILE A 172 7.32 3.57 -19.25
CA ILE A 172 7.30 5.03 -19.27
C ILE A 172 6.66 5.53 -17.98
N GLY A 173 6.97 6.75 -17.53
CA GLY A 173 6.41 7.21 -16.27
C GLY A 173 6.39 8.73 -16.13
N TYR A 174 5.52 9.22 -15.26
CA TYR A 174 5.47 10.60 -14.83
C TYR A 174 5.53 10.69 -13.30
N ASP A 175 6.42 11.53 -12.82
CA ASP A 175 6.55 11.90 -11.42
C ASP A 175 7.22 13.27 -11.32
N PRO A 176 6.58 14.27 -10.70
CA PRO A 176 7.16 15.63 -10.63
C PRO A 176 8.38 15.73 -9.69
N TYR A 177 8.65 14.70 -8.88
CA TYR A 177 9.69 14.71 -7.84
C TYR A 177 10.85 13.76 -8.11
N ILE A 178 10.71 12.90 -9.13
CA ILE A 178 11.72 11.91 -9.50
C ILE A 178 12.51 12.39 -10.72
N THR A 179 13.82 12.33 -10.60
CA THR A 179 14.77 12.62 -11.67
C THR A 179 15.40 11.33 -12.20
N PRO A 180 15.93 11.29 -13.44
CA PRO A 180 16.48 10.06 -14.03
C PRO A 180 17.58 9.38 -13.19
N ASP A 181 18.37 10.14 -12.44
CA ASP A 181 19.43 9.63 -11.56
C ASP A 181 18.90 8.86 -10.34
N LYS A 182 17.62 9.03 -9.99
CA LYS A 182 16.95 8.31 -8.90
C LYS A 182 16.29 7.01 -9.35
N LEU A 183 16.28 6.73 -10.64
CA LEU A 183 15.70 5.51 -11.18
C LEU A 183 16.71 4.35 -11.10
N GLN A 184 16.25 3.24 -10.55
CA GLN A 184 17.02 1.99 -10.44
C GLN A 184 16.72 1.00 -11.57
N VAL A 185 15.77 1.36 -12.44
CA VAL A 185 15.30 0.55 -13.57
C VAL A 185 15.03 1.48 -14.77
N PRO A 186 15.11 0.99 -16.01
CA PRO A 186 14.86 1.81 -17.17
C PRO A 186 13.38 2.18 -17.27
N ILE A 187 13.05 3.39 -16.81
CA ILE A 187 11.76 4.05 -16.98
C ILE A 187 12.03 5.35 -17.77
N GLU A 188 11.39 5.50 -18.92
CA GLU A 188 11.45 6.74 -19.68
C GLU A 188 10.51 7.76 -19.03
N LEU A 189 11.06 8.79 -18.41
CA LEU A 189 10.26 9.85 -17.79
C LEU A 189 9.62 10.75 -18.85
N LYS A 190 8.33 11.02 -18.72
CA LYS A 190 7.56 11.93 -19.54
C LYS A 190 7.38 13.27 -18.83
N ALA A 191 7.13 14.32 -19.59
CA ALA A 191 6.96 15.67 -19.05
C ALA A 191 5.61 15.84 -18.33
N THR A 192 4.59 15.07 -18.74
CA THR A 192 3.22 15.15 -18.18
C THR A 192 2.61 13.76 -17.98
N ALA A 193 1.61 13.69 -17.12
CA ALA A 193 0.80 12.47 -16.95
C ALA A 193 0.04 12.14 -18.25
N ASP A 194 -0.45 13.13 -18.96
CA ASP A 194 -1.19 12.95 -20.22
C ASP A 194 -0.36 12.23 -21.29
N GLU A 195 0.94 12.52 -21.37
CA GLU A 195 1.83 11.79 -22.29
C GLU A 195 1.93 10.31 -21.94
N VAL A 196 1.89 9.97 -20.65
CA VAL A 196 1.87 8.58 -20.20
C VAL A 196 0.56 7.91 -20.60
N TRP A 197 -0.60 8.57 -20.36
CA TRP A 197 -1.91 8.05 -20.75
C TRP A 197 -2.04 7.79 -22.24
N GLN A 198 -1.45 8.65 -23.08
CA GLN A 198 -1.53 8.54 -24.54
C GLN A 198 -0.62 7.45 -25.13
N GLN A 199 0.48 7.12 -24.46
CA GLN A 199 1.51 6.25 -25.01
C GLN A 199 1.56 4.85 -24.38
N ALA A 200 0.88 4.63 -23.25
CA ALA A 200 0.88 3.36 -22.55
C ALA A 200 -0.26 2.44 -23.02
N ASP A 201 0.04 1.14 -23.11
CA ASP A 201 -0.98 0.11 -23.31
C ASP A 201 -1.71 -0.22 -21.99
N TYR A 202 -1.01 -0.10 -20.88
CA TYR A 202 -1.51 -0.29 -19.52
C TYR A 202 -1.01 0.82 -18.62
N VAL A 203 -1.81 1.27 -17.67
CA VAL A 203 -1.41 2.30 -16.71
C VAL A 203 -1.59 1.80 -15.28
N SER A 204 -0.61 2.10 -14.42
CA SER A 204 -0.65 1.82 -13.00
C SER A 204 -0.36 3.07 -12.18
N LEU A 205 -1.22 3.33 -11.19
CA LEU A 205 -1.15 4.50 -10.32
C LEU A 205 -0.43 4.12 -9.01
N HIS A 206 0.61 4.86 -8.67
CA HIS A 206 1.43 4.68 -7.47
C HIS A 206 1.62 5.99 -6.70
N LEU A 207 0.59 6.83 -6.70
CA LEU A 207 0.56 8.12 -6.02
C LEU A 207 0.16 7.97 -4.56
N GLN A 208 0.64 8.90 -3.73
CA GLN A 208 0.04 9.12 -2.40
C GLN A 208 -1.29 9.85 -2.57
N SER A 209 -2.30 9.49 -1.75
CA SER A 209 -3.57 10.20 -1.72
C SER A 209 -3.40 11.50 -0.93
N ASN A 210 -3.53 12.63 -1.62
CA ASN A 210 -3.53 13.97 -1.05
C ASN A 210 -4.49 14.86 -1.86
N ASP A 211 -4.58 16.15 -1.53
CA ASP A 211 -5.52 17.07 -2.18
C ASP A 211 -5.20 17.29 -3.66
N GLU A 212 -3.93 17.16 -4.07
CA GLU A 212 -3.49 17.31 -5.47
C GLU A 212 -3.78 16.05 -6.32
N THR A 213 -3.70 14.87 -5.70
CA THR A 213 -3.81 13.58 -6.41
C THR A 213 -5.18 12.94 -6.32
N ARG A 214 -6.07 13.48 -5.47
CA ARG A 214 -7.45 12.99 -5.33
C ARG A 214 -8.27 13.41 -6.54
N HIS A 215 -8.77 12.41 -7.28
CA HIS A 215 -9.54 12.59 -8.51
C HIS A 215 -8.77 13.21 -9.68
N SER A 216 -7.42 13.13 -9.66
CA SER A 216 -6.58 13.50 -10.82
C SER A 216 -6.65 12.49 -11.96
#